data_31e087816745477b71fd082e5f3ffcb6
#
_entry.id   31e087816745477b71fd082e5f3ffcb6
#
_cell.length_a   1.000
_cell.length_b   1.000
_cell.length_c   1.000
_cell.angle_alpha   90.00
_cell.angle_beta   90.00
_cell.angle_gamma   90.00
#
_symmetry.space_group_name_H-M   'P 1'
#
loop_
_entity.id
_entity.type
_entity.pdbx_description
1 polymer ?
#
loop_
_entity_poly.entity_id
_entity_poly.type
_entity_poly.pdbx_seq_one_letter_code
_entity_poly.pdbx_strand_id
1 'polypeptide(L)'
;EIEFSKSVSAATNLPERRLKSVFFGGGTPTQLPASDLVRILESLRAAFGFEPEAEITTEANPDNVDDAYLTELASGGFTRVSFGMQSAVPEVLATLERTHKPENVPSAVAAAKRAGLSTSVDLIYGAPGETLEQWRESLEAAIALDVDHVSAYSLIVEEGTKLARQIARGELAEPDEDLQADKYELADELLRTAGFVWYEVSNWAKSPQQRSKHN
;
A
#
# COMPACT_ATOMS: atom_id res chain seq x y z
N GLU A 1 -14.93 -19.74 -4.65
CA GLU A 1 -13.59 -19.73 -5.29
C GLU A 1 -12.69 -20.89 -4.78
N ILE A 2 -12.65 -21.17 -3.48
CA ILE A 2 -11.84 -22.26 -2.89
C ILE A 2 -12.28 -23.66 -3.41
N GLU A 3 -13.58 -23.91 -3.51
CA GLU A 3 -14.10 -25.16 -4.06
C GLU A 3 -13.84 -25.29 -5.55
N PHE A 4 -13.94 -24.19 -6.31
CA PHE A 4 -13.64 -24.16 -7.73
C PHE A 4 -12.16 -24.45 -8.01
N SER A 5 -11.24 -23.89 -7.24
CA SER A 5 -9.81 -24.14 -7.38
C SER A 5 -9.44 -25.62 -7.12
N LYS A 6 -10.02 -26.24 -6.10
CA LYS A 6 -9.83 -27.68 -5.80
C LYS A 6 -10.39 -28.58 -6.91
N SER A 7 -11.55 -28.22 -7.46
CA SER A 7 -12.16 -29.03 -8.56
C SER A 7 -11.36 -28.89 -9.86
N VAL A 8 -10.81 -27.72 -10.17
CA VAL A 8 -9.94 -27.51 -11.33
C VAL A 8 -8.63 -28.28 -11.19
N SER A 9 -7.99 -28.25 -10.02
CA SER A 9 -6.74 -28.97 -9.78
C SER A 9 -6.94 -30.51 -9.88
N ALA A 10 -8.03 -31.03 -9.35
CA ALA A 10 -8.36 -32.43 -9.46
C ALA A 10 -8.70 -32.88 -10.90
N ALA A 11 -9.33 -32.00 -11.69
CA ALA A 11 -9.71 -32.33 -13.07
C ALA A 11 -8.55 -32.17 -14.07
N THR A 12 -7.51 -31.39 -13.77
CA THR A 12 -6.44 -31.09 -14.72
C THR A 12 -5.11 -31.79 -14.44
N ASN A 13 -4.99 -32.59 -13.37
CA ASN A 13 -3.73 -33.18 -12.92
C ASN A 13 -2.57 -32.18 -12.79
N LEU A 14 -2.87 -30.90 -12.54
CA LEU A 14 -1.86 -29.88 -12.30
C LEU A 14 -1.24 -30.12 -10.91
N PRO A 15 0.08 -29.95 -10.77
CA PRO A 15 0.73 -30.05 -9.47
C PRO A 15 0.11 -29.06 -8.49
N GLU A 16 -0.05 -29.47 -7.22
CA GLU A 16 -0.46 -28.57 -6.15
C GLU A 16 0.44 -27.33 -6.14
N ARG A 17 -0.14 -26.18 -6.48
CA ARG A 17 0.57 -24.90 -6.44
C ARG A 17 0.36 -24.27 -5.08
N ARG A 18 1.44 -24.10 -4.35
CA ARG A 18 1.45 -23.30 -3.12
C ARG A 18 1.44 -21.82 -3.46
N LEU A 19 0.79 -21.03 -2.62
CA LEU A 19 0.74 -19.58 -2.80
C LEU A 19 2.10 -18.95 -2.47
N LYS A 20 2.57 -18.07 -3.35
CA LYS A 20 3.79 -17.28 -3.18
C LYS A 20 3.52 -15.94 -2.51
N SER A 21 2.30 -15.42 -2.69
CA SER A 21 1.83 -14.19 -2.05
C SER A 21 0.35 -14.27 -1.74
N VAL A 22 -0.05 -13.58 -0.68
CA VAL A 22 -1.45 -13.28 -0.33
C VAL A 22 -1.54 -11.80 -0.01
N PHE A 23 -2.47 -11.12 -0.65
CA PHE A 23 -2.68 -9.69 -0.46
C PHE A 23 -4.11 -9.43 0.00
N PHE A 24 -4.23 -8.77 1.16
CA PHE A 24 -5.50 -8.29 1.69
C PHE A 24 -5.60 -6.80 1.33
N GLY A 25 -6.45 -6.49 0.38
CA GLY A 25 -6.67 -5.14 -0.12
C GLY A 25 -8.14 -4.87 -0.38
N GLY A 26 -8.43 -3.63 -0.82
CA GLY A 26 -9.77 -3.14 -1.13
C GLY A 26 -10.52 -2.61 0.09
N GLY A 27 -11.12 -1.44 -0.05
CA GLY A 27 -11.69 -0.72 1.08
C GLY A 27 -10.62 -0.43 2.14
N THR A 28 -10.77 -1.00 3.31
CA THR A 28 -9.78 -0.91 4.40
C THR A 28 -9.80 -2.22 5.19
N PRO A 29 -8.93 -3.20 4.91
CA PRO A 29 -8.93 -4.49 5.59
C PRO A 29 -8.82 -4.38 7.12
N THR A 30 -8.07 -3.40 7.62
CA THR A 30 -7.89 -3.15 9.06
C THR A 30 -9.10 -2.53 9.77
N GLN A 31 -10.23 -2.41 9.10
CA GLN A 31 -11.54 -2.21 9.73
C GLN A 31 -12.02 -3.50 10.44
N LEU A 32 -11.53 -4.66 9.99
CA LEU A 32 -11.80 -5.93 10.65
C LEU A 32 -10.88 -6.11 11.86
N PRO A 33 -11.31 -6.84 12.89
CA PRO A 33 -10.39 -7.30 13.94
C PRO A 33 -9.22 -8.10 13.36
N ALA A 34 -8.03 -7.98 13.94
CA ALA A 34 -6.85 -8.72 13.47
C ALA A 34 -7.10 -10.24 13.46
N SER A 35 -7.80 -10.76 14.46
CA SER A 35 -8.21 -12.17 14.56
C SER A 35 -9.02 -12.66 13.36
N ASP A 36 -9.84 -11.80 12.75
CA ASP A 36 -10.62 -12.16 11.57
C ASP A 36 -9.74 -12.28 10.31
N LEU A 37 -8.79 -11.35 10.14
CA LEU A 37 -7.80 -11.42 9.06
C LEU A 37 -6.92 -12.67 9.21
N VAL A 38 -6.48 -12.98 10.42
CA VAL A 38 -5.70 -14.19 10.73
C VAL A 38 -6.52 -15.44 10.41
N ARG A 39 -7.79 -15.50 10.81
CA ARG A 39 -8.67 -16.64 10.52
C ARG A 39 -8.87 -16.85 9.00
N ILE A 40 -9.01 -15.77 8.23
CA ILE A 40 -9.09 -15.85 6.76
C ILE A 40 -7.76 -16.40 6.20
N LEU A 41 -6.63 -15.89 6.68
CA LEU A 41 -5.31 -16.35 6.26
C LEU A 41 -5.09 -17.85 6.56
N GLU A 42 -5.49 -18.31 7.74
CA GLU A 42 -5.44 -19.74 8.11
C GLU A 42 -6.29 -20.60 7.19
N SER A 43 -7.48 -20.12 6.82
CA SER A 43 -8.36 -20.82 5.88
C SER A 43 -7.72 -20.94 4.49
N LEU A 44 -7.05 -19.88 4.01
CA LEU A 44 -6.30 -19.90 2.76
C LEU A 44 -5.09 -20.85 2.84
N ARG A 45 -4.37 -20.83 3.97
CA ARG A 45 -3.24 -21.75 4.21
C ARG A 45 -3.67 -23.21 4.19
N ALA A 46 -4.78 -23.51 4.83
CA ALA A 46 -5.34 -24.88 4.84
C ALA A 46 -5.81 -25.34 3.46
N ALA A 47 -6.34 -24.41 2.64
CA ALA A 47 -6.88 -24.73 1.32
C ALA A 47 -5.79 -24.89 0.24
N PHE A 48 -4.77 -24.05 0.24
CA PHE A 48 -3.79 -23.93 -0.85
C PHE A 48 -2.36 -24.29 -0.44
N GLY A 49 -2.03 -24.23 0.86
CA GLY A 49 -0.66 -24.22 1.34
C GLY A 49 0.10 -22.95 0.91
N PHE A 50 1.15 -22.63 1.61
CA PHE A 50 2.02 -21.48 1.28
C PHE A 50 3.44 -21.97 1.02
N GLU A 51 4.16 -21.25 0.13
CA GLU A 51 5.61 -21.42 0.02
C GLU A 51 6.29 -20.94 1.32
N PRO A 52 7.48 -21.46 1.68
CA PRO A 52 8.17 -21.03 2.91
C PRO A 52 8.41 -19.54 2.99
N GLU A 53 8.68 -18.90 1.85
CA GLU A 53 8.96 -17.47 1.69
C GLU A 53 7.73 -16.67 1.19
N ALA A 54 6.51 -17.20 1.40
CA ALA A 54 5.32 -16.51 0.93
C ALA A 54 5.19 -15.12 1.59
N GLU A 55 4.93 -14.10 0.78
CA GLU A 55 4.61 -12.76 1.27
C GLU A 55 3.13 -12.67 1.61
N ILE A 56 2.84 -12.26 2.83
CA ILE A 56 1.46 -12.07 3.32
C ILE A 56 1.32 -10.61 3.69
N THR A 57 0.65 -9.85 2.84
CA THR A 57 0.51 -8.40 2.97
C THR A 57 -0.93 -8.00 3.29
N THR A 58 -1.11 -7.01 4.12
CA THR A 58 -2.38 -6.30 4.28
C THR A 58 -2.20 -4.80 4.09
N GLU A 59 -3.18 -4.17 3.43
CA GLU A 59 -3.33 -2.72 3.48
C GLU A 59 -3.84 -2.30 4.86
N ALA A 60 -3.39 -1.14 5.33
CA ALA A 60 -3.78 -0.58 6.62
C ALA A 60 -4.02 0.93 6.55
N ASN A 61 -5.08 1.36 7.20
CA ASN A 61 -5.21 2.78 7.55
C ASN A 61 -4.42 3.03 8.85
N PRO A 62 -3.50 4.00 8.87
CA PRO A 62 -2.68 4.27 10.06
C PRO A 62 -3.48 4.64 11.31
N ASP A 63 -4.71 5.14 11.16
CA ASP A 63 -5.60 5.48 12.28
C ASP A 63 -6.27 4.26 12.94
N ASN A 64 -6.26 3.08 12.27
CA ASN A 64 -7.04 1.91 12.68
C ASN A 64 -6.18 0.80 13.30
N VAL A 65 -4.89 1.04 13.50
CA VAL A 65 -3.95 0.03 13.99
C VAL A 65 -3.12 0.54 15.15
N ASP A 66 -2.79 -0.37 16.05
CA ASP A 66 -1.91 -0.14 17.18
C ASP A 66 -0.90 -1.29 17.35
N ASP A 67 -0.06 -1.22 18.37
CA ASP A 67 0.94 -2.26 18.68
C ASP A 67 0.31 -3.64 18.88
N ALA A 68 -0.83 -3.72 19.56
CA ALA A 68 -1.50 -4.99 19.83
C ALA A 68 -2.04 -5.61 18.55
N TYR A 69 -2.71 -4.82 17.73
CA TYR A 69 -3.26 -5.21 16.44
C TYR A 69 -2.16 -5.75 15.50
N LEU A 70 -1.06 -5.00 15.35
CA LEU A 70 0.04 -5.37 14.45
C LEU A 70 0.83 -6.58 14.96
N THR A 71 0.99 -6.71 16.29
CA THR A 71 1.58 -7.90 16.92
C THR A 71 0.73 -9.15 16.65
N GLU A 72 -0.60 -9.04 16.73
CA GLU A 72 -1.52 -10.15 16.43
C GLU A 72 -1.42 -10.56 14.96
N LEU A 73 -1.38 -9.61 14.02
CA LEU A 73 -1.17 -9.90 12.60
C LEU A 73 0.16 -10.64 12.36
N ALA A 74 1.26 -10.13 12.92
CA ALA A 74 2.58 -10.74 12.78
C ALA A 74 2.60 -12.18 13.34
N SER A 75 2.03 -12.37 14.52
CA SER A 75 1.90 -13.69 15.16
C SER A 75 1.02 -14.66 14.36
N GLY A 76 0.01 -14.13 13.65
CA GLY A 76 -0.87 -14.87 12.75
C GLY A 76 -0.24 -15.20 11.40
N GLY A 77 0.99 -14.71 11.14
CA GLY A 77 1.76 -15.04 9.93
C GLY A 77 1.68 -14.03 8.80
N PHE A 78 1.21 -12.80 9.06
CA PHE A 78 1.44 -11.68 8.16
C PHE A 78 2.92 -11.31 8.16
N THR A 79 3.45 -10.92 7.01
CA THR A 79 4.86 -10.60 6.83
C THR A 79 5.09 -9.13 6.47
N ARG A 80 4.06 -8.44 5.95
CA ARG A 80 4.13 -7.06 5.50
C ARG A 80 2.84 -6.31 5.79
N VAL A 81 2.96 -5.02 6.03
CA VAL A 81 1.83 -4.08 6.05
C VAL A 81 2.14 -2.89 5.14
N SER A 82 1.16 -2.48 4.31
CA SER A 82 1.21 -1.28 3.49
C SER A 82 0.28 -0.22 4.06
N PHE A 83 0.84 0.93 4.42
CA PHE A 83 0.07 2.03 4.99
C PHE A 83 -0.35 3.01 3.90
N GLY A 84 -1.65 3.23 3.76
CA GLY A 84 -2.18 4.27 2.89
C GLY A 84 -1.89 5.67 3.43
N MET A 85 -0.65 6.14 3.32
CA MET A 85 -0.25 7.49 3.71
C MET A 85 -0.81 8.55 2.77
N GLN A 86 -0.81 8.28 1.47
CA GLN A 86 -1.28 9.08 0.36
C GLN A 86 -0.53 10.43 0.21
N SER A 87 -0.49 11.26 1.23
CA SER A 87 0.25 12.53 1.30
C SER A 87 0.58 12.87 2.76
N ALA A 88 1.62 13.65 2.99
CA ALA A 88 1.90 14.28 4.29
C ALA A 88 1.18 15.62 4.45
N VAL A 89 0.63 16.18 3.38
CA VAL A 89 0.05 17.53 3.32
C VAL A 89 -1.47 17.45 3.54
N PRO A 90 -2.01 18.06 4.60
CA PRO A 90 -3.43 17.98 4.93
C PRO A 90 -4.38 18.46 3.82
N GLU A 91 -4.00 19.50 3.09
CA GLU A 91 -4.79 20.05 1.98
C GLU A 91 -4.90 19.07 0.82
N VAL A 92 -3.81 18.33 0.53
CA VAL A 92 -3.79 17.28 -0.50
C VAL A 92 -4.66 16.10 -0.06
N LEU A 93 -4.55 15.68 1.21
CA LEU A 93 -5.41 14.63 1.76
C LEU A 93 -6.88 15.01 1.69
N ALA A 94 -7.24 16.27 1.99
CA ALA A 94 -8.61 16.76 1.87
C ALA A 94 -9.12 16.68 0.42
N THR A 95 -8.29 17.01 -0.58
CA THR A 95 -8.61 16.88 -2.00
C THR A 95 -8.81 15.42 -2.41
N LEU A 96 -8.02 14.51 -1.86
CA LEU A 96 -8.13 13.05 -2.06
C LEU A 96 -9.24 12.40 -1.22
N GLU A 97 -10.04 13.19 -0.47
CA GLU A 97 -11.09 12.72 0.43
C GLU A 97 -10.58 11.70 1.48
N ARG A 98 -9.35 11.89 1.94
CA ARG A 98 -8.74 11.08 3.00
C ARG A 98 -8.92 11.76 4.35
N THR A 99 -9.28 10.96 5.35
CA THR A 99 -9.64 11.45 6.69
C THR A 99 -8.63 11.08 7.77
N HIS A 100 -7.65 10.22 7.42
CA HIS A 100 -6.59 9.86 8.36
C HIS A 100 -5.68 11.06 8.66
N LYS A 101 -5.06 11.01 9.83
CA LYS A 101 -4.16 12.06 10.29
C LYS A 101 -2.72 11.74 9.91
N PRO A 102 -2.02 12.61 9.17
CA PRO A 102 -0.62 12.38 8.79
C PRO A 102 0.29 12.08 9.98
N GLU A 103 0.04 12.72 11.13
CA GLU A 103 0.81 12.51 12.37
C GLU A 103 0.70 11.10 12.96
N ASN A 104 -0.28 10.30 12.55
CA ASN A 104 -0.42 8.91 13.01
C ASN A 104 0.43 7.92 12.21
N VAL A 105 0.86 8.28 10.99
CA VAL A 105 1.67 7.41 10.13
C VAL A 105 2.98 6.98 10.80
N PRO A 106 3.79 7.89 11.40
CA PRO A 106 5.03 7.51 12.06
C PRO A 106 4.84 6.50 13.19
N SER A 107 3.79 6.66 14.00
CA SER A 107 3.51 5.75 15.11
C SER A 107 3.07 4.37 14.62
N ALA A 108 2.24 4.30 13.58
CA ALA A 108 1.79 3.05 12.97
C ALA A 108 2.97 2.28 12.31
N VAL A 109 3.83 2.97 11.56
CA VAL A 109 5.03 2.37 10.97
C VAL A 109 5.99 1.86 12.06
N ALA A 110 6.21 2.64 13.12
CA ALA A 110 7.06 2.21 14.23
C ALA A 110 6.49 0.98 14.95
N ALA A 111 5.16 0.90 15.12
CA ALA A 111 4.49 -0.26 15.71
C ALA A 111 4.65 -1.51 14.83
N ALA A 112 4.50 -1.38 13.51
CA ALA A 112 4.71 -2.47 12.57
C ALA A 112 6.15 -3.02 12.61
N LYS A 113 7.14 -2.13 12.65
CA LYS A 113 8.56 -2.51 12.81
C LYS A 113 8.82 -3.24 14.12
N ARG A 114 8.22 -2.79 15.25
CA ARG A 114 8.33 -3.50 16.53
C ARG A 114 7.71 -4.89 16.47
N ALA A 115 6.63 -5.06 15.73
CA ALA A 115 6.00 -6.36 15.50
C ALA A 115 6.81 -7.27 14.56
N GLY A 116 7.87 -6.78 13.91
CA GLY A 116 8.69 -7.53 12.96
C GLY A 116 8.11 -7.63 11.55
N LEU A 117 7.13 -6.78 11.22
CA LEU A 117 6.55 -6.70 9.88
C LEU A 117 7.42 -5.83 8.97
N SER A 118 7.59 -6.24 7.72
CA SER A 118 8.04 -5.37 6.65
C SER A 118 7.04 -4.24 6.44
N THR A 119 7.54 -3.03 6.18
CA THR A 119 6.70 -1.83 6.09
C THR A 119 6.73 -1.22 4.70
N SER A 120 5.56 -0.86 4.19
CA SER A 120 5.38 -0.10 2.97
C SER A 120 4.49 1.12 3.23
N VAL A 121 4.71 2.18 2.47
CA VAL A 121 3.78 3.31 2.39
C VAL A 121 3.35 3.54 0.95
N ASP A 122 2.07 3.84 0.77
CA ASP A 122 1.48 4.17 -0.51
C ASP A 122 1.22 5.67 -0.56
N LEU A 123 1.74 6.31 -1.61
CA LEU A 123 1.61 7.74 -1.89
C LEU A 123 0.83 7.95 -3.18
N ILE A 124 0.10 9.06 -3.27
CA ILE A 124 -0.61 9.49 -4.47
C ILE A 124 -0.15 10.89 -4.81
N TYR A 125 0.33 11.09 -6.04
CA TYR A 125 0.71 12.39 -6.56
C TYR A 125 -0.19 12.82 -7.73
N GLY A 126 -0.18 14.11 -8.03
CA GLY A 126 -1.00 14.68 -9.10
C GLY A 126 -2.42 14.99 -8.67
N ALA A 127 -2.68 15.16 -7.38
CA ALA A 127 -3.95 15.67 -6.91
C ALA A 127 -4.21 17.09 -7.45
N PRO A 128 -5.46 17.45 -7.79
CA PRO A 128 -5.80 18.80 -8.22
C PRO A 128 -5.25 19.87 -7.30
N GLY A 129 -4.43 20.77 -7.85
CA GLY A 129 -3.81 21.87 -7.12
C GLY A 129 -2.58 21.50 -6.29
N GLU A 130 -2.16 20.25 -6.25
CA GLU A 130 -0.94 19.84 -5.56
C GLU A 130 0.31 20.41 -6.25
N THR A 131 1.12 21.14 -5.51
CA THR A 131 2.39 21.70 -6.02
C THR A 131 3.53 20.67 -5.96
N LEU A 132 4.64 20.95 -6.66
CA LEU A 132 5.85 20.13 -6.62
C LEU A 132 6.48 20.14 -5.21
N GLU A 133 6.39 21.26 -4.49
CA GLU A 133 6.84 21.40 -3.11
C GLU A 133 6.04 20.49 -2.14
N GLN A 134 4.73 20.48 -2.25
CA GLN A 134 3.87 19.62 -1.42
C GLN A 134 4.13 18.13 -1.69
N TRP A 135 4.40 17.79 -2.94
CA TRP A 135 4.83 16.44 -3.28
C TRP A 135 6.19 16.10 -2.68
N ARG A 136 7.16 17.00 -2.75
CA ARG A 136 8.47 16.85 -2.10
C ARG A 136 8.33 16.62 -0.60
N GLU A 137 7.51 17.41 0.09
CA GLU A 137 7.22 17.24 1.52
C GLU A 137 6.71 15.83 1.83
N SER A 138 5.79 15.30 1.00
CA SER A 138 5.25 13.95 1.16
C SER A 138 6.32 12.86 0.96
N LEU A 139 7.22 13.03 -0.02
CA LEU A 139 8.33 12.10 -0.25
C LEU A 139 9.34 12.12 0.90
N GLU A 140 9.73 13.30 1.36
CA GLU A 140 10.67 13.47 2.47
C GLU A 140 10.11 12.88 3.77
N ALA A 141 8.81 13.09 4.02
CA ALA A 141 8.14 12.46 5.15
C ALA A 141 8.15 10.93 5.04
N ALA A 142 7.84 10.36 3.87
CA ALA A 142 7.90 8.92 3.64
C ALA A 142 9.31 8.34 3.82
N ILE A 143 10.33 9.04 3.33
CA ILE A 143 11.76 8.67 3.49
C ILE A 143 12.16 8.68 4.97
N ALA A 144 11.71 9.69 5.73
CA ALA A 144 12.00 9.82 7.15
C ALA A 144 11.40 8.69 8.01
N LEU A 145 10.35 8.01 7.55
CA LEU A 145 9.78 6.84 8.20
C LEU A 145 10.70 5.61 8.14
N ASP A 146 11.72 5.64 7.29
CA ASP A 146 12.66 4.52 7.11
C ASP A 146 11.95 3.19 6.78
N VAL A 147 10.92 3.25 5.94
CA VAL A 147 10.18 2.07 5.46
C VAL A 147 11.01 1.23 4.50
N ASP A 148 10.60 -0.02 4.27
CA ASP A 148 11.27 -0.96 3.38
C ASP A 148 10.91 -0.75 1.91
N HIS A 149 9.73 -0.17 1.68
CA HIS A 149 9.13 -0.06 0.36
C HIS A 149 8.26 1.20 0.26
N VAL A 150 8.22 1.81 -0.92
CA VAL A 150 7.35 2.95 -1.25
C VAL A 150 6.66 2.66 -2.56
N SER A 151 5.33 2.80 -2.58
CA SER A 151 4.55 2.90 -3.80
C SER A 151 4.14 4.37 -4.02
N ALA A 152 4.33 4.89 -5.22
CA ALA A 152 3.91 6.24 -5.59
C ALA A 152 3.08 6.19 -6.87
N TYR A 153 1.78 6.41 -6.72
CA TYR A 153 0.82 6.29 -7.81
C TYR A 153 0.42 7.68 -8.33
N SER A 154 0.42 7.82 -9.66
CA SER A 154 -0.22 8.98 -10.29
C SER A 154 -1.73 8.91 -10.09
N LEU A 155 -2.34 10.02 -9.69
CA LEU A 155 -3.79 10.11 -9.58
C LEU A 155 -4.42 9.97 -10.97
N ILE A 156 -5.30 8.99 -11.11
CA ILE A 156 -6.16 8.81 -12.26
C ILE A 156 -7.58 9.25 -11.88
N VAL A 157 -8.16 10.12 -12.67
CA VAL A 157 -9.53 10.63 -12.45
C VAL A 157 -10.52 9.70 -13.15
N GLU A 158 -11.13 8.80 -12.39
CA GLU A 158 -12.11 7.85 -12.90
C GLU A 158 -13.48 8.50 -13.13
N GLU A 159 -14.09 8.20 -14.28
CA GLU A 159 -15.46 8.67 -14.59
C GLU A 159 -16.47 8.23 -13.52
N GLY A 160 -17.47 9.08 -13.29
CA GLY A 160 -18.53 8.79 -12.31
C GLY A 160 -18.14 9.04 -10.85
N THR A 161 -16.87 9.34 -10.55
CA THR A 161 -16.43 9.69 -9.21
C THR A 161 -16.88 11.12 -8.81
N LYS A 162 -16.84 11.44 -7.53
CA LYS A 162 -17.10 12.80 -7.06
C LYS A 162 -16.04 13.75 -7.60
N LEU A 163 -14.77 13.34 -7.58
CA LEU A 163 -13.64 14.12 -8.10
C LEU A 163 -13.84 14.49 -9.59
N ALA A 164 -14.20 13.50 -10.43
CA ALA A 164 -14.48 13.76 -11.84
C ALA A 164 -15.61 14.79 -12.03
N ARG A 165 -16.67 14.72 -11.22
CA ARG A 165 -17.76 15.69 -11.26
C ARG A 165 -17.35 17.09 -10.82
N GLN A 166 -16.47 17.22 -9.85
CA GLN A 166 -15.94 18.52 -9.39
C GLN A 166 -15.06 19.17 -10.46
N ILE A 167 -14.20 18.38 -11.12
CA ILE A 167 -13.38 18.84 -12.24
C ILE A 167 -14.27 19.26 -13.41
N ALA A 168 -15.24 18.45 -13.80
CA ALA A 168 -16.15 18.78 -14.91
C ALA A 168 -16.98 20.05 -14.66
N ARG A 169 -17.22 20.42 -13.38
CA ARG A 169 -17.88 21.67 -13.01
C ARG A 169 -16.92 22.86 -12.85
N GLY A 170 -15.62 22.65 -13.03
CA GLY A 170 -14.60 23.69 -12.82
C GLY A 170 -14.39 24.07 -11.36
N GLU A 171 -14.83 23.23 -10.41
CA GLU A 171 -14.59 23.42 -8.97
C GLU A 171 -13.15 23.06 -8.59
N LEU A 172 -12.54 22.13 -9.30
CA LEU A 172 -11.15 21.71 -9.19
C LEU A 172 -10.49 21.74 -10.56
N ALA A 173 -9.17 22.03 -10.59
CA ALA A 173 -8.39 21.96 -11.81
C ALA A 173 -8.23 20.49 -12.27
N GLU A 174 -8.15 20.28 -13.56
CA GLU A 174 -7.75 18.99 -14.12
C GLU A 174 -6.26 18.72 -13.75
N PRO A 175 -5.89 17.48 -13.44
CA PRO A 175 -4.48 17.13 -13.24
C PRO A 175 -3.65 17.46 -14.50
N ASP A 176 -2.50 18.06 -14.29
CA ASP A 176 -1.56 18.45 -15.33
C ASP A 176 -0.58 17.30 -15.59
N GLU A 177 -0.58 16.74 -16.80
CA GLU A 177 0.24 15.59 -17.18
C GLU A 177 1.74 15.89 -17.13
N ASP A 178 2.16 17.10 -17.54
CA ASP A 178 3.57 17.51 -17.50
C ASP A 178 4.04 17.63 -16.03
N LEU A 179 3.21 18.23 -15.18
CA LEU A 179 3.50 18.31 -13.74
C LEU A 179 3.50 16.91 -13.07
N GLN A 180 2.66 15.98 -13.55
CA GLN A 180 2.72 14.59 -13.07
C GLN A 180 4.02 13.90 -13.47
N ALA A 181 4.54 14.17 -14.67
CA ALA A 181 5.85 13.67 -15.11
C ALA A 181 6.97 14.23 -14.24
N ASP A 182 6.98 15.55 -13.98
CA ASP A 182 7.96 16.18 -13.09
C ASP A 182 7.92 15.58 -11.67
N LYS A 183 6.72 15.29 -11.17
CA LYS A 183 6.57 14.65 -9.85
C LYS A 183 7.10 13.22 -9.83
N TYR A 184 6.91 12.47 -10.90
CA TYR A 184 7.49 11.13 -11.02
C TYR A 184 9.02 11.17 -11.01
N GLU A 185 9.62 12.09 -11.79
CA GLU A 185 11.07 12.27 -11.82
C GLU A 185 11.62 12.67 -10.44
N LEU A 186 10.93 13.58 -9.74
CA LEU A 186 11.30 13.97 -8.38
C LEU A 186 11.23 12.79 -7.41
N ALA A 187 10.21 11.92 -7.54
CA ALA A 187 10.10 10.72 -6.70
C ALA A 187 11.29 9.78 -6.93
N ASP A 188 11.65 9.50 -8.19
CA ASP A 188 12.79 8.65 -8.51
C ASP A 188 14.11 9.24 -7.98
N GLU A 189 14.34 10.53 -8.15
CA GLU A 189 15.53 11.21 -7.66
C GLU A 189 15.68 11.09 -6.14
N LEU A 190 14.64 11.46 -5.38
CA LEU A 190 14.69 11.49 -3.93
C LEU A 190 14.76 10.08 -3.33
N LEU A 191 13.95 9.16 -3.82
CA LEU A 191 13.96 7.78 -3.34
C LEU A 191 15.28 7.09 -3.64
N ARG A 192 15.87 7.27 -4.83
CA ARG A 192 17.21 6.74 -5.16
C ARG A 192 18.28 7.34 -4.26
N THR A 193 18.23 8.64 -4.00
CA THR A 193 19.17 9.29 -3.09
C THR A 193 19.06 8.75 -1.66
N ALA A 194 17.85 8.36 -1.24
CA ALA A 194 17.58 7.71 0.04
C ALA A 194 17.88 6.19 0.05
N GLY A 195 18.43 5.64 -1.02
CA GLY A 195 18.86 4.24 -1.10
C GLY A 195 17.79 3.25 -1.56
N PHE A 196 16.65 3.73 -2.05
CA PHE A 196 15.66 2.87 -2.68
C PHE A 196 16.04 2.58 -4.13
N VAL A 197 15.60 1.43 -4.62
CA VAL A 197 15.81 0.98 -6.01
C VAL A 197 14.44 0.80 -6.67
N TRP A 198 14.21 1.52 -7.75
CA TRP A 198 13.07 1.33 -8.63
C TRP A 198 13.06 -0.08 -9.24
N TYR A 199 11.90 -0.75 -9.30
CA TYR A 199 11.82 -2.09 -9.84
C TYR A 199 10.53 -2.38 -10.64
N GLU A 200 9.55 -1.51 -10.47
CA GLU A 200 8.27 -1.55 -11.18
C GLU A 200 7.75 -0.12 -11.31
N VAL A 201 6.82 0.16 -12.23
CA VAL A 201 6.44 1.53 -12.65
C VAL A 201 6.21 2.50 -11.48
N SER A 202 5.57 2.04 -10.42
CA SER A 202 5.19 2.88 -9.27
C SER A 202 5.87 2.47 -7.97
N ASN A 203 6.89 1.59 -8.01
CA ASN A 203 7.38 0.94 -6.82
C ASN A 203 8.90 1.00 -6.66
N TRP A 204 9.32 1.34 -5.43
CA TRP A 204 10.73 1.41 -4.99
C TRP A 204 10.91 0.61 -3.71
N ALA A 205 11.99 -0.15 -3.60
CA ALA A 205 12.35 -0.94 -2.43
C ALA A 205 13.80 -0.75 -2.03
N LYS A 206 14.11 -0.85 -0.73
CA LYS A 206 15.50 -0.73 -0.22
C LYS A 206 16.39 -1.90 -0.61
N SER A 207 15.81 -3.07 -0.90
CA SER A 207 16.55 -4.25 -1.32
C SER A 207 15.69 -5.17 -2.19
N PRO A 208 16.29 -6.11 -2.95
CA PRO A 208 15.51 -7.10 -3.71
C PRO A 208 14.56 -7.94 -2.86
N GLN A 209 14.91 -8.19 -1.59
CA GLN A 209 14.09 -8.97 -0.65
C GLN A 209 12.86 -8.20 -0.16
N GLN A 210 12.91 -6.88 -0.27
CA GLN A 210 11.83 -5.99 0.16
C GLN A 210 10.90 -5.57 -0.99
N ARG A 211 11.16 -6.05 -2.22
CA ARG A 211 10.21 -5.91 -3.33
C ARG A 211 8.94 -6.65 -3.01
N SER A 212 7.81 -6.08 -3.37
CA SER A 212 6.53 -6.78 -3.26
C SER A 212 6.49 -7.96 -4.23
N LYS A 213 6.06 -9.11 -3.73
CA LYS A 213 5.82 -10.31 -4.56
C LYS A 213 4.43 -10.32 -5.17
N HIS A 214 3.58 -9.41 -4.73
CA HIS A 214 2.23 -9.25 -5.23
C HIS A 214 2.19 -8.41 -6.52
N ASN A 215 3.04 -7.38 -6.62
CA ASN A 215 3.16 -6.47 -7.76
C ASN A 215 3.91 -7.12 -8.93
#